data_a1408e06650e10473c639cb26c0b3a29
#
_entry.id   a1408e06650e10473c639cb26c0b3a29
#
_cell.length_a   1.000
_cell.length_b   1.000
_cell.length_c   1.000
_cell.angle_alpha   90.00
_cell.angle_beta   90.00
_cell.angle_gamma   90.00
#
_symmetry.space_group_name_H-M   'P 1'
#
loop_
_entity.id
_entity.type
_entity.pdbx_description
1 polymer ?
#
loop_
_entity_poly.entity_id
_entity_poly.type
_entity_poly.pdbx_seq_one_letter_code
_entity_poly.pdbx_strand_id
1 'polypeptide(L)'
;MPKPLFGDNGSGMHVHSSLWSNGTPLFYDERGYGGLSDTARWYIGGILKHAASLLAFTNPTVNSYHRLVPGYEAPVNLVYSQRNRSACIRIPITGTNPKAKRIEFRCPDPSSNPYLAFAAMLMAGLDAIKNKIEPHAPVDKDLYVL
;
A
#
# COMPACT_ATOMS: atom_id res chain seq x y z
N MET A 1 10.62 -15.02 -8.73
CA MET A 1 9.27 -15.09 -9.33
C MET A 1 8.22 -14.75 -8.28
N PRO A 2 7.23 -13.96 -8.61
CA PRO A 2 6.12 -13.66 -7.67
C PRO A 2 5.29 -14.89 -7.27
N LYS A 3 5.10 -15.84 -8.18
CA LYS A 3 4.38 -17.10 -7.94
C LYS A 3 5.17 -18.27 -8.56
N PRO A 4 6.14 -18.85 -7.83
CA PRO A 4 6.97 -19.92 -8.38
C PRO A 4 6.26 -21.27 -8.46
N LEU A 5 5.33 -21.56 -7.54
CA LEU A 5 4.62 -22.83 -7.46
C LEU A 5 3.10 -22.63 -7.56
N PHE A 6 2.48 -23.44 -8.41
CA PHE A 6 1.02 -23.50 -8.47
C PHE A 6 0.47 -24.10 -7.16
N GLY A 7 -0.62 -23.50 -6.65
CA GLY A 7 -1.26 -24.00 -5.43
C GLY A 7 -0.55 -23.64 -4.13
N ASP A 8 0.50 -22.81 -4.17
CA ASP A 8 1.24 -22.35 -2.99
C ASP A 8 1.25 -20.81 -2.90
N ASN A 9 1.73 -20.27 -1.79
CA ASN A 9 1.93 -18.82 -1.65
C ASN A 9 3.05 -18.32 -2.59
N GLY A 10 3.01 -17.03 -2.89
CA GLY A 10 4.04 -16.36 -3.68
C GLY A 10 4.92 -15.45 -2.85
N SER A 11 5.72 -14.62 -3.54
CA SER A 11 6.59 -13.61 -2.93
C SER A 11 6.10 -12.21 -3.25
N GLY A 12 6.00 -11.36 -2.22
CA GLY A 12 5.76 -9.93 -2.35
C GLY A 12 7.01 -9.10 -2.11
N MET A 13 7.02 -7.90 -2.66
CA MET A 13 7.96 -6.84 -2.29
C MET A 13 7.14 -5.70 -1.66
N HIS A 14 6.77 -5.85 -0.40
CA HIS A 14 5.97 -4.85 0.28
C HIS A 14 6.76 -3.56 0.46
N VAL A 15 6.19 -2.44 0.06
CA VAL A 15 6.86 -1.14 0.10
C VAL A 15 6.28 -0.30 1.22
N HIS A 16 7.12 0.03 2.18
CA HIS A 16 6.79 0.96 3.25
C HIS A 16 7.13 2.39 2.84
N SER A 17 6.23 3.33 3.09
CA SER A 17 6.40 4.74 2.76
C SER A 17 6.05 5.64 3.93
N SER A 18 6.86 6.67 4.13
CA SER A 18 6.54 7.83 4.98
C SER A 18 7.11 9.09 4.33
N LEU A 19 6.47 10.23 4.58
CA LEU A 19 6.94 11.52 4.09
C LEU A 19 7.42 12.38 5.26
N TRP A 20 8.47 13.14 5.00
CA TRP A 20 9.10 14.03 5.97
C TRP A 20 9.38 15.39 5.32
N SER A 21 9.28 16.45 6.10
CA SER A 21 9.66 17.80 5.68
C SER A 21 10.47 18.46 6.80
N ASN A 22 11.66 18.93 6.46
CA ASN A 22 12.56 19.61 7.41
C ASN A 22 12.75 18.83 8.72
N GLY A 23 12.95 17.51 8.63
CA GLY A 23 13.12 16.63 9.79
C GLY A 23 11.85 16.30 10.56
N THR A 24 10.67 16.76 10.09
CA THR A 24 9.38 16.51 10.73
C THR A 24 8.61 15.43 9.96
N PRO A 25 8.16 14.33 10.62
CA PRO A 25 7.32 13.33 10.01
C PRO A 25 5.91 13.88 9.73
N LEU A 26 5.35 13.58 8.56
CA LEU A 26 4.08 14.14 8.10
C LEU A 26 2.91 13.18 8.17
N PHE A 27 3.13 11.91 8.50
CA PHE A 27 2.10 10.87 8.41
C PHE A 27 1.34 10.61 9.73
N TYR A 28 1.78 11.16 10.84
CA TYR A 28 1.20 10.90 12.15
C TYR A 28 0.21 11.99 12.59
N ASP A 29 -0.96 11.57 13.03
CA ASP A 29 -1.92 12.37 13.83
C ASP A 29 -2.63 11.43 14.81
N GLU A 30 -2.46 11.68 16.11
CA GLU A 30 -3.06 10.85 17.17
C GLU A 30 -4.57 10.70 17.04
N ARG A 31 -5.24 11.71 16.50
CA ARG A 31 -6.70 11.75 16.34
C ARG A 31 -7.20 11.07 15.07
N GLY A 32 -6.32 10.77 14.13
CA GLY A 32 -6.70 10.16 12.86
C GLY A 32 -6.90 8.64 12.96
N TYR A 33 -7.63 8.08 12.01
CA TYR A 33 -7.77 6.64 11.86
C TYR A 33 -6.40 5.97 11.74
N GLY A 34 -6.16 4.96 12.57
CA GLY A 34 -4.86 4.26 12.59
C GLY A 34 -3.66 5.14 12.95
N GLY A 35 -3.88 6.33 13.52
CA GLY A 35 -2.84 7.31 13.79
C GLY A 35 -2.34 8.05 12.54
N LEU A 36 -3.13 8.08 11.46
CA LEU A 36 -2.79 8.74 10.21
C LEU A 36 -3.22 10.20 10.19
N SER A 37 -2.31 11.06 9.71
CA SER A 37 -2.63 12.44 9.35
C SER A 37 -3.47 12.51 8.07
N ASP A 38 -4.04 13.69 7.78
CA ASP A 38 -4.70 13.96 6.51
C ASP A 38 -3.76 13.74 5.32
N THR A 39 -2.50 14.17 5.44
CA THR A 39 -1.47 13.97 4.42
C THR A 39 -1.28 12.47 4.11
N ALA A 40 -1.18 11.63 5.13
CA ALA A 40 -1.06 10.18 4.96
C ALA A 40 -2.32 9.59 4.31
N ARG A 41 -3.49 10.04 4.71
CA ARG A 41 -4.76 9.58 4.16
C ARG A 41 -4.89 9.95 2.67
N TRP A 42 -4.54 11.16 2.28
CA TRP A 42 -4.51 11.55 0.87
C TRP A 42 -3.48 10.75 0.08
N TYR A 43 -2.31 10.51 0.64
CA TYR A 43 -1.29 9.66 0.01
C TYR A 43 -1.83 8.26 -0.31
N ILE A 44 -2.56 7.65 0.63
CA ILE A 44 -3.29 6.40 0.41
C ILE A 44 -4.33 6.56 -0.71
N GLY A 45 -5.10 7.63 -0.69
CA GLY A 45 -6.08 7.95 -1.74
C GLY A 45 -5.46 7.99 -3.14
N GLY A 46 -4.25 8.53 -3.26
CA GLY A 46 -3.49 8.57 -4.52
C GLY A 46 -3.07 7.19 -5.01
N ILE A 47 -2.52 6.38 -4.11
CA ILE A 47 -2.14 5.00 -4.47
C ILE A 47 -3.37 4.20 -4.93
N LEU A 48 -4.48 4.28 -4.20
CA LEU A 48 -5.70 3.58 -4.57
C LEU A 48 -6.30 4.08 -5.89
N LYS A 49 -6.34 5.39 -6.09
CA LYS A 49 -6.83 6.01 -7.33
C LYS A 49 -6.02 5.59 -8.55
N HIS A 50 -4.71 5.57 -8.42
CA HIS A 50 -3.78 5.27 -9.50
C HIS A 50 -3.32 3.81 -9.52
N ALA A 51 -3.94 2.92 -8.72
CA ALA A 51 -3.49 1.55 -8.53
C ALA A 51 -3.33 0.78 -9.84
N ALA A 52 -4.29 0.90 -10.76
CA ALA A 52 -4.22 0.21 -12.05
C ALA A 52 -2.96 0.62 -12.86
N SER A 53 -2.62 1.90 -12.86
CA SER A 53 -1.41 2.40 -13.52
C SER A 53 -0.14 2.00 -12.77
N LEU A 54 -0.19 1.99 -11.43
CA LEU A 54 0.93 1.58 -10.59
C LEU A 54 1.31 0.13 -10.83
N LEU A 55 0.35 -0.77 -11.02
CA LEU A 55 0.60 -2.19 -11.23
C LEU A 55 1.44 -2.45 -12.49
N ALA A 56 1.42 -1.56 -13.48
CA ALA A 56 2.33 -1.67 -14.64
C ALA A 56 3.82 -1.62 -14.24
N PHE A 57 4.14 -0.95 -13.14
CA PHE A 57 5.50 -0.84 -12.60
C PHE A 57 5.76 -1.79 -11.43
N THR A 58 4.78 -1.99 -10.57
CA THR A 58 4.93 -2.77 -9.33
C THR A 58 4.70 -4.27 -9.54
N ASN A 59 3.94 -4.64 -10.58
CA ASN A 59 3.56 -6.02 -10.92
C ASN A 59 3.65 -6.23 -12.44
N PRO A 60 4.90 -6.22 -13.01
CA PRO A 60 5.08 -6.04 -14.44
C PRO A 60 5.02 -7.32 -15.27
N THR A 61 4.84 -8.49 -14.67
CA THR A 61 4.87 -9.78 -15.37
C THR A 61 3.54 -10.51 -15.31
N VAL A 62 3.32 -11.43 -16.25
CA VAL A 62 2.16 -12.34 -16.18
C VAL A 62 2.17 -13.13 -14.87
N ASN A 63 3.33 -13.58 -14.42
CA ASN A 63 3.48 -14.30 -13.15
C ASN A 63 3.06 -13.44 -11.94
N SER A 64 3.18 -12.11 -12.02
CA SER A 64 2.65 -11.20 -10.99
C SER A 64 1.16 -11.43 -10.72
N TYR A 65 0.38 -11.66 -11.76
CA TYR A 65 -1.07 -11.86 -11.66
C TYR A 65 -1.46 -13.30 -11.29
N HIS A 66 -0.55 -14.24 -11.41
CA HIS A 66 -0.70 -15.56 -10.80
C HIS A 66 -0.59 -15.50 -9.26
N ARG A 67 0.13 -14.50 -8.73
CA ARG A 67 0.21 -14.24 -7.29
C ARG A 67 -1.03 -13.52 -6.76
N LEU A 68 -1.55 -12.53 -7.49
CA LEU A 68 -2.67 -11.67 -7.05
C LEU A 68 -4.01 -12.38 -7.27
N VAL A 69 -4.20 -13.50 -6.61
CA VAL A 69 -5.41 -14.33 -6.70
C VAL A 69 -5.99 -14.58 -5.30
N PRO A 70 -7.32 -14.76 -5.17
CA PRO A 70 -7.96 -15.05 -3.89
C PRO A 70 -7.46 -16.35 -3.25
N GLY A 71 -7.51 -16.42 -1.93
CA GLY A 71 -7.19 -17.63 -1.16
C GLY A 71 -5.72 -17.78 -0.77
N TYR A 72 -4.85 -16.83 -1.15
CA TYR A 72 -3.44 -16.80 -0.77
C TYR A 72 -3.10 -15.49 -0.06
N GLU A 73 -1.90 -15.40 0.53
CA GLU A 73 -1.45 -14.21 1.24
C GLU A 73 -1.02 -13.07 0.29
N ALA A 74 -1.88 -12.73 -0.65
CA ALA A 74 -1.69 -11.63 -1.57
C ALA A 74 -2.95 -10.75 -1.62
N PRO A 75 -2.81 -9.41 -1.71
CA PRO A 75 -3.97 -8.53 -1.77
C PRO A 75 -4.63 -8.60 -3.15
N VAL A 76 -5.94 -8.74 -3.17
CA VAL A 76 -6.76 -8.73 -4.40
C VAL A 76 -7.79 -7.61 -4.40
N ASN A 77 -7.93 -6.90 -3.27
CA ASN A 77 -8.89 -5.81 -3.11
C ASN A 77 -8.15 -4.49 -2.89
N LEU A 78 -8.53 -3.46 -3.65
CA LEU A 78 -7.97 -2.12 -3.54
C LEU A 78 -8.57 -1.37 -2.34
N VAL A 79 -8.21 -1.81 -1.15
CA VAL A 79 -8.66 -1.24 0.12
C VAL A 79 -7.48 -0.96 1.03
N TYR A 80 -7.71 -0.14 2.05
CA TYR A 80 -6.73 0.05 3.11
C TYR A 80 -7.32 -0.29 4.48
N SER A 81 -6.47 -0.69 5.41
CA SER A 81 -6.89 -1.10 6.74
C SER A 81 -5.75 -1.04 7.75
N GLN A 82 -6.12 -0.81 9.00
CA GLN A 82 -5.21 -0.98 10.12
C GLN A 82 -5.04 -2.47 10.43
N ARG A 83 -3.79 -2.94 10.54
CA ARG A 83 -3.41 -4.34 10.89
C ARG A 83 -3.69 -5.38 9.81
N ASN A 84 -4.70 -5.21 8.99
CA ASN A 84 -5.21 -6.25 8.10
C ASN A 84 -4.20 -6.58 6.98
N ARG A 85 -3.73 -7.82 6.94
CA ARG A 85 -2.78 -8.32 5.93
C ARG A 85 -3.43 -8.66 4.60
N SER A 86 -4.76 -8.74 4.55
CA SER A 86 -5.50 -8.97 3.29
C SER A 86 -5.78 -7.69 2.51
N ALA A 87 -5.57 -6.52 3.12
CA ALA A 87 -5.71 -5.24 2.44
C ALA A 87 -4.50 -4.92 1.55
N CYS A 88 -4.73 -4.24 0.44
CA CYS A 88 -3.67 -3.81 -0.47
C CYS A 88 -2.75 -2.73 0.18
N ILE A 89 -3.31 -1.88 1.01
CA ILE A 89 -2.55 -0.95 1.85
C ILE A 89 -2.82 -1.28 3.33
N ARG A 90 -1.76 -1.64 4.04
CA ARG A 90 -1.82 -1.87 5.48
C ARG A 90 -1.19 -0.71 6.24
N ILE A 91 -1.81 -0.34 7.35
CA ILE A 91 -1.26 0.64 8.29
C ILE A 91 -0.67 -0.14 9.47
N PRO A 92 0.66 -0.25 9.59
CA PRO A 92 1.29 -0.91 10.73
C PRO A 92 0.99 -0.19 12.03
N ILE A 93 0.86 -0.96 13.11
CA ILE A 93 0.75 -0.38 14.44
C ILE A 93 2.13 0.02 14.91
N THR A 94 2.27 1.28 15.23
CA THR A 94 3.55 1.88 15.62
C THR A 94 3.47 2.61 16.95
N GLY A 95 2.39 2.40 17.71
CA GLY A 95 2.15 3.14 18.94
C GLY A 95 2.01 4.64 18.69
N THR A 96 2.46 5.44 19.63
CA THR A 96 2.37 6.90 19.60
C THR A 96 3.63 7.59 19.07
N ASN A 97 4.56 6.84 18.47
CA ASN A 97 5.79 7.40 17.93
C ASN A 97 5.55 7.98 16.53
N PRO A 98 5.56 9.33 16.34
CA PRO A 98 5.32 9.94 15.04
C PRO A 98 6.34 9.53 13.96
N LYS A 99 7.59 9.25 14.37
CA LYS A 99 8.66 8.87 13.44
C LYS A 99 8.48 7.46 12.85
N ALA A 100 7.72 6.62 13.52
CA ALA A 100 7.48 5.24 13.09
C ALA A 100 6.25 5.09 12.18
N LYS A 101 5.36 6.10 12.11
CA LYS A 101 4.13 6.02 11.32
C LYS A 101 4.45 5.95 9.83
N ARG A 102 3.88 4.94 9.18
CA ARG A 102 4.08 4.66 7.76
C ARG A 102 2.89 3.89 7.20
N ILE A 103 2.83 3.80 5.89
CA ILE A 103 1.92 2.90 5.19
C ILE A 103 2.72 1.78 4.53
N GLU A 104 2.08 0.64 4.27
CA GLU A 104 2.66 -0.51 3.58
C GLU A 104 1.79 -0.84 2.36
N PHE A 105 2.33 -0.63 1.16
CA PHE A 105 1.70 -1.07 -0.08
C PHE A 105 2.12 -2.50 -0.39
N ARG A 106 1.17 -3.42 -0.42
CA ARG A 106 1.38 -4.87 -0.41
C ARG A 106 1.28 -5.53 -1.79
N CYS A 107 0.84 -4.80 -2.81
CA CYS A 107 0.74 -5.33 -4.17
C CYS A 107 2.08 -5.60 -4.84
N PRO A 108 3.11 -4.75 -4.69
CA PRO A 108 4.37 -4.92 -5.41
C PRO A 108 5.00 -6.29 -5.18
N ASP A 109 5.70 -6.79 -6.20
CA ASP A 109 6.41 -8.06 -6.15
C ASP A 109 7.89 -7.93 -6.57
N PRO A 110 8.71 -8.97 -6.34
CA PRO A 110 10.16 -8.89 -6.57
C PRO A 110 10.57 -8.82 -8.06
N SER A 111 9.66 -8.99 -9.01
CA SER A 111 9.95 -8.83 -10.43
C SER A 111 9.97 -7.36 -10.88
N SER A 112 9.47 -6.44 -10.04
CA SER A 112 9.46 -5.01 -10.34
C SER A 112 10.86 -4.40 -10.25
N ASN A 113 11.08 -3.34 -11.03
CA ASN A 113 12.23 -2.46 -10.82
C ASN A 113 11.89 -1.53 -9.63
N PRO A 114 12.63 -1.61 -8.49
CA PRO A 114 12.29 -0.86 -7.30
C PRO A 114 12.38 0.66 -7.50
N TYR A 115 13.30 1.15 -8.32
CA TYR A 115 13.41 2.57 -8.62
C TYR A 115 12.17 3.11 -9.32
N LEU A 116 11.65 2.38 -10.32
CA LEU A 116 10.43 2.75 -11.03
C LEU A 116 9.20 2.61 -10.12
N ALA A 117 9.12 1.54 -9.35
CA ALA A 117 8.02 1.30 -8.41
C ALA A 117 7.93 2.43 -7.37
N PHE A 118 9.05 2.80 -6.76
CA PHE A 118 9.08 3.86 -5.73
C PHE A 118 8.74 5.23 -6.32
N ALA A 119 9.28 5.56 -7.50
CA ALA A 119 8.97 6.81 -8.19
C ALA A 119 7.48 6.91 -8.56
N ALA A 120 6.91 5.85 -9.11
CA ALA A 120 5.49 5.82 -9.47
C ALA A 120 4.58 5.95 -8.25
N MET A 121 4.88 5.25 -7.14
CA MET A 121 4.14 5.37 -5.89
C MET A 121 4.21 6.79 -5.31
N LEU A 122 5.39 7.39 -5.31
CA LEU A 122 5.56 8.77 -4.83
C LEU A 122 4.76 9.76 -5.67
N MET A 123 4.81 9.63 -6.99
CA MET A 123 4.04 10.50 -7.90
C MET A 123 2.53 10.38 -7.65
N ALA A 124 2.02 9.16 -7.48
CA ALA A 124 0.62 8.92 -7.18
C ALA A 124 0.20 9.55 -5.84
N GLY A 125 1.03 9.39 -4.81
CA GLY A 125 0.78 9.98 -3.50
C GLY A 125 0.83 11.51 -3.50
N LEU A 126 1.80 12.11 -4.17
CA LEU A 126 1.94 13.56 -4.28
C LEU A 126 0.79 14.20 -5.07
N ASP A 127 0.31 13.56 -6.15
CA ASP A 127 -0.89 14.01 -6.87
C ASP A 127 -2.08 14.12 -5.92
N ALA A 128 -2.30 13.12 -5.10
CA ALA A 128 -3.41 13.11 -4.17
C ALA A 128 -3.25 14.11 -3.02
N ILE A 129 -2.07 14.32 -2.50
CA ILE A 129 -1.80 15.35 -1.49
C ILE A 129 -2.09 16.74 -2.07
N LYS A 130 -1.62 17.02 -3.28
CA LYS A 130 -1.86 18.28 -3.97
C LYS A 130 -3.34 18.54 -4.22
N ASN A 131 -4.10 17.52 -4.61
CA ASN A 131 -5.51 17.61 -4.98
C ASN A 131 -6.45 17.19 -3.85
N LYS A 132 -5.93 16.85 -2.66
CA LYS A 132 -6.69 16.39 -1.49
C LYS A 132 -7.67 15.26 -1.83
N ILE A 133 -7.15 14.21 -2.50
CA ILE A 133 -7.95 13.07 -2.93
C ILE A 133 -8.19 12.16 -1.72
N GLU A 134 -9.44 12.10 -1.27
CA GLU A 134 -9.85 11.24 -0.16
C GLU A 134 -9.97 9.78 -0.62
N PRO A 135 -9.42 8.82 0.14
CA PRO A 135 -9.71 7.41 -0.09
C PRO A 135 -11.14 7.09 0.35
N HIS A 136 -11.67 5.96 -0.13
CA HIS A 136 -12.90 5.41 0.46
C HIS A 136 -12.68 5.01 1.93
N ALA A 137 -13.75 4.62 2.64
CA ALA A 137 -13.67 4.17 4.03
C ALA A 137 -12.73 2.94 4.18
N PRO A 138 -11.99 2.84 5.29
CA PRO A 138 -11.15 1.67 5.56
C PRO A 138 -11.98 0.40 5.71
N VAL A 139 -11.38 -0.74 5.40
CA VAL A 139 -12.04 -2.05 5.49
C VAL A 139 -11.27 -2.94 6.46
N ASP A 140 -11.79 -3.09 7.68
CA ASP A 140 -11.14 -3.80 8.78
C ASP A 140 -11.59 -5.26 8.95
N LYS A 141 -12.21 -5.86 7.93
CA LYS A 141 -12.58 -7.28 7.90
C LYS A 141 -11.59 -8.11 7.09
N ASP A 142 -11.53 -9.39 7.38
CA ASP A 142 -10.71 -10.33 6.60
C ASP A 142 -11.26 -10.44 5.16
N LEU A 143 -10.37 -10.27 4.18
CA LEU A 143 -10.67 -10.27 2.76
C LEU A 143 -10.14 -11.51 2.02
N TYR A 144 -9.46 -12.43 2.72
CA TYR A 144 -8.95 -13.65 2.09
C TYR A 144 -10.07 -14.65 1.75
N VAL A 145 -11.23 -14.50 2.39
CA VAL A 145 -12.37 -15.43 2.31
C VAL A 145 -13.54 -14.86 1.50
N LEU A 146 -13.34 -13.73 0.81
CA LEU A 146 -14.38 -13.07 0.00
C LEU A 146 -14.25 -13.42 -1.47
#